data_ea26cdaeab5e925a1ba3134b3625eb55
#
_entry.id   ea26cdaeab5e925a1ba3134b3625eb55
#
_cell.length_a   1.000
_cell.length_b   1.000
_cell.length_c   1.000
_cell.angle_alpha   90.00
_cell.angle_beta   90.00
_cell.angle_gamma   90.00
#
_symmetry.space_group_name_H-M   'P 1'
#
loop_
_entity.id
_entity.type
_entity.pdbx_description
1 polymer ?
#
loop_
_entity_poly.entity_id
_entity_poly.type
_entity_poly.pdbx_seq_one_letter_code
_entity_poly.pdbx_strand_id
1 'polypeptide(L)'
;FTNYDDKAFTHKKELVASFLEAAAPSFVVDFGANNGYFSRLASNKGILTVAYDIDPLAVEYNYLTVKKNKEEAIRPLICDLTNPPPGIGWANKERKSCIDRCANSCAMALALIHHLAISNNLPLNKIADFFRETSESLIIEFVPKEDSQVQKLLSTRKDIFPDYDEEHFIKAFEESFTILQKEKINDSERILFLMKRK
;
A
#
# COMPACT_ATOMS: atom_id res chain seq x y z
N PHE A 1 -8.66 -11.40 -7.32
CA PHE A 1 -8.73 -11.32 -8.78
C PHE A 1 -7.81 -10.20 -9.21
N THR A 2 -6.68 -10.51 -9.83
CA THR A 2 -5.75 -9.53 -10.38
C THR A 2 -6.14 -9.24 -11.83
N ASN A 3 -6.24 -7.95 -12.19
CA ASN A 3 -6.49 -7.51 -13.58
C ASN A 3 -5.21 -7.46 -14.41
N TYR A 4 -4.15 -8.06 -13.92
CA TYR A 4 -2.90 -8.19 -14.65
C TYR A 4 -2.94 -9.46 -15.49
N ASP A 5 -2.43 -9.39 -16.70
CA ASP A 5 -1.98 -10.59 -17.38
C ASP A 5 -0.72 -11.16 -16.67
N ASP A 6 -0.33 -12.37 -16.99
CA ASP A 6 0.79 -13.05 -16.31
C ASP A 6 2.12 -12.28 -16.46
N LYS A 7 2.31 -11.54 -17.55
CA LYS A 7 3.53 -10.76 -17.82
C LYS A 7 3.58 -9.50 -16.96
N ALA A 8 2.50 -8.72 -16.95
CA ALA A 8 2.39 -7.52 -16.13
C ALA A 8 2.51 -7.85 -14.63
N PHE A 9 1.92 -8.96 -14.20
CA PHE A 9 2.02 -9.43 -12.82
C PHE A 9 3.46 -9.81 -12.44
N THR A 10 4.16 -10.53 -13.34
CA THR A 10 5.55 -10.93 -13.12
C THR A 10 6.45 -9.70 -13.05
N HIS A 11 6.31 -8.77 -13.98
CA HIS A 11 7.09 -7.53 -13.98
C HIS A 11 6.82 -6.67 -12.73
N LYS A 12 5.56 -6.52 -12.31
CA LYS A 12 5.24 -5.85 -11.04
C LYS A 12 5.93 -6.51 -9.85
N LYS A 13 5.94 -7.83 -9.79
CA LYS A 13 6.64 -8.58 -8.73
C LYS A 13 8.13 -8.27 -8.71
N GLU A 14 8.77 -8.26 -9.89
CA GLU A 14 10.20 -7.95 -10.03
C GLU A 14 10.50 -6.51 -9.60
N LEU A 15 9.69 -5.54 -10.01
CA LEU A 15 9.83 -4.15 -9.60
C LEU A 15 9.67 -3.97 -8.08
N VAL A 16 8.65 -4.55 -7.47
CA VAL A 16 8.45 -4.48 -6.00
C VAL A 16 9.62 -5.12 -5.28
N ALA A 17 10.13 -6.26 -5.74
CA ALA A 17 11.29 -6.92 -5.15
C ALA A 17 12.55 -6.04 -5.24
N SER A 18 12.80 -5.41 -6.39
CA SER A 18 13.91 -4.47 -6.61
C SER A 18 13.79 -3.22 -5.72
N PHE A 19 12.58 -2.66 -5.58
CA PHE A 19 12.35 -1.50 -4.73
C PHE A 19 12.54 -1.82 -3.24
N LEU A 20 12.13 -3.01 -2.81
CA LEU A 20 12.40 -3.50 -1.45
C LEU A 20 13.91 -3.66 -1.20
N GLU A 21 14.67 -4.15 -2.19
CA GLU A 21 16.13 -4.24 -2.09
C GLU A 21 16.78 -2.85 -2.00
N ALA A 22 16.35 -1.92 -2.83
CA ALA A 22 16.87 -0.54 -2.82
C ALA A 22 16.53 0.21 -1.52
N ALA A 23 15.32 -0.02 -0.97
CA ALA A 23 14.90 0.57 0.30
C ALA A 23 15.59 -0.07 1.52
N ALA A 24 16.02 -1.34 1.41
CA ALA A 24 16.68 -2.13 2.45
C ALA A 24 16.01 -2.03 3.84
N PRO A 25 14.69 -2.26 3.97
CA PRO A 25 13.95 -2.01 5.19
C PRO A 25 14.23 -3.09 6.25
N SER A 26 14.19 -2.69 7.54
CA SER A 26 14.14 -3.62 8.67
C SER A 26 12.73 -4.04 9.05
N PHE A 27 11.71 -3.27 8.61
CA PHE A 27 10.30 -3.49 8.90
C PHE A 27 9.44 -3.02 7.72
N VAL A 28 8.49 -3.85 7.30
CA VAL A 28 7.56 -3.56 6.19
C VAL A 28 6.13 -3.54 6.69
N VAL A 29 5.35 -2.59 6.21
CA VAL A 29 3.89 -2.55 6.39
C VAL A 29 3.25 -2.51 5.01
N ASP A 30 2.50 -3.57 4.69
CA ASP A 30 1.78 -3.69 3.43
C ASP A 30 0.31 -3.30 3.66
N PHE A 31 -0.08 -2.15 3.12
CA PHE A 31 -1.42 -1.58 3.23
C PHE A 31 -2.26 -1.99 2.01
N GLY A 32 -3.38 -2.69 2.26
CA GLY A 32 -4.18 -3.31 1.20
C GLY A 32 -3.53 -4.61 0.69
N ALA A 33 -3.01 -5.40 1.62
CA ALA A 33 -2.18 -6.57 1.32
C ALA A 33 -2.92 -7.73 0.67
N ASN A 34 -4.26 -7.70 0.67
CA ASN A 34 -5.11 -8.79 0.22
C ASN A 34 -4.68 -10.13 0.88
N ASN A 35 -4.37 -11.16 0.10
CA ASN A 35 -3.91 -12.46 0.60
C ASN A 35 -2.41 -12.50 0.98
N GLY A 36 -1.72 -11.35 0.99
CA GLY A 36 -0.32 -11.22 1.38
C GLY A 36 0.70 -11.70 0.35
N TYR A 37 0.33 -11.79 -0.92
CA TYR A 37 1.25 -12.23 -1.97
C TYR A 37 2.50 -11.35 -2.06
N PHE A 38 2.31 -10.02 -2.15
CA PHE A 38 3.43 -9.07 -2.21
C PHE A 38 4.12 -8.89 -0.86
N SER A 39 3.39 -9.01 0.25
CA SER A 39 3.97 -9.00 1.60
C SER A 39 5.07 -10.06 1.76
N ARG A 40 4.92 -11.21 1.09
CA ARG A 40 5.88 -12.32 1.13
C ARG A 40 7.19 -12.04 0.40
N LEU A 41 7.26 -11.01 -0.45
CA LEU A 41 8.53 -10.58 -1.04
C LEU A 41 9.51 -10.06 0.03
N ALA A 42 8.98 -9.49 1.12
CA ALA A 42 9.78 -9.04 2.25
C ALA A 42 9.89 -10.14 3.33
N SER A 43 8.78 -10.75 3.75
CA SER A 43 8.78 -11.70 4.86
C SER A 43 9.58 -12.98 4.57
N ASN A 44 9.63 -13.45 3.33
CA ASN A 44 10.48 -14.59 2.93
C ASN A 44 11.99 -14.29 3.01
N LYS A 45 12.37 -13.01 3.08
CA LYS A 45 13.74 -12.56 3.37
C LYS A 45 13.99 -12.36 4.88
N GLY A 46 13.06 -12.79 5.75
CA GLY A 46 13.14 -12.64 7.20
C GLY A 46 12.79 -11.23 7.71
N ILE A 47 12.32 -10.32 6.86
CA ILE A 47 11.93 -8.98 7.24
C ILE A 47 10.54 -9.03 7.88
N LEU A 48 10.41 -8.55 9.13
CA LEU A 48 9.11 -8.45 9.77
C LEU A 48 8.15 -7.64 8.91
N THR A 49 7.01 -8.24 8.57
CA THR A 49 6.03 -7.66 7.67
C THR A 49 4.64 -7.72 8.30
N VAL A 50 4.00 -6.57 8.46
CA VAL A 50 2.58 -6.48 8.82
C VAL A 50 1.77 -6.29 7.55
N ALA A 51 0.80 -7.17 7.33
CA ALA A 51 -0.07 -7.18 6.16
C ALA A 51 -1.49 -6.75 6.57
N TYR A 52 -1.83 -5.50 6.31
CA TYR A 52 -3.15 -4.93 6.61
C TYR A 52 -4.09 -5.04 5.41
N ASP A 53 -5.32 -5.46 5.65
CA ASP A 53 -6.41 -5.36 4.68
C ASP A 53 -7.74 -5.07 5.40
N ILE A 54 -8.68 -4.43 4.71
CA ILE A 54 -10.02 -4.18 5.21
C ILE A 54 -10.93 -5.40 5.05
N ASP A 55 -10.65 -6.27 4.07
CA ASP A 55 -11.44 -7.48 3.78
C ASP A 55 -11.09 -8.62 4.74
N PRO A 56 -12.00 -9.01 5.66
CA PRO A 56 -11.75 -10.09 6.60
C PRO A 56 -11.48 -11.43 5.93
N LEU A 57 -12.05 -11.68 4.74
CA LEU A 57 -11.82 -12.95 4.02
C LEU A 57 -10.40 -13.01 3.46
N ALA A 58 -9.90 -11.90 2.90
CA ALA A 58 -8.53 -11.82 2.42
C ALA A 58 -7.53 -12.01 3.58
N VAL A 59 -7.78 -11.37 4.72
CA VAL A 59 -6.95 -11.52 5.93
C VAL A 59 -6.99 -12.95 6.46
N GLU A 60 -8.16 -13.59 6.50
CA GLU A 60 -8.29 -15.00 6.93
C GLU A 60 -7.52 -15.94 6.00
N TYR A 61 -7.63 -15.77 4.70
CA TYR A 61 -6.83 -16.53 3.72
C TYR A 61 -5.33 -16.38 3.96
N ASN A 62 -4.89 -15.15 4.20
CA ASN A 62 -3.49 -14.87 4.50
C ASN A 62 -3.07 -15.55 5.81
N TYR A 63 -3.89 -15.44 6.86
CA TYR A 63 -3.63 -16.07 8.17
C TYR A 63 -3.55 -17.61 8.09
N LEU A 64 -4.48 -18.25 7.38
CA LEU A 64 -4.46 -19.70 7.17
C LEU A 64 -3.22 -20.15 6.40
N THR A 65 -2.77 -19.36 5.43
CA THR A 65 -1.54 -19.61 4.69
C THR A 65 -0.32 -19.51 5.62
N VAL A 66 -0.25 -18.46 6.45
CA VAL A 66 0.80 -18.29 7.46
C VAL A 66 0.87 -19.49 8.41
N LYS A 67 -0.29 -19.93 8.92
CA LYS A 67 -0.34 -21.11 9.81
C LYS A 67 0.11 -22.39 9.12
N LYS A 68 -0.40 -22.65 7.91
CA LYS A 68 -0.07 -23.85 7.13
C LYS A 68 1.42 -23.95 6.84
N ASN A 69 2.04 -22.83 6.45
CA ASN A 69 3.44 -22.77 6.05
C ASN A 69 4.39 -22.47 7.23
N LYS A 70 3.85 -22.22 8.44
CA LYS A 70 4.62 -21.81 9.63
C LYS A 70 5.48 -20.57 9.37
N GLU A 71 4.93 -19.58 8.68
CA GLU A 71 5.63 -18.35 8.36
C GLU A 71 5.77 -17.46 9.61
N GLU A 72 7.01 -17.08 9.97
CA GLU A 72 7.28 -16.38 11.22
C GLU A 72 7.39 -14.86 11.08
N ALA A 73 7.69 -14.37 9.87
CA ALA A 73 7.96 -12.95 9.64
C ALA A 73 6.78 -12.15 9.08
N ILE A 74 5.58 -12.73 8.96
CA ILE A 74 4.38 -12.04 8.46
C ILE A 74 3.26 -12.05 9.49
N ARG A 75 2.51 -10.92 9.58
CA ARG A 75 1.39 -10.72 10.51
C ARG A 75 0.19 -10.15 9.74
N PRO A 76 -0.76 -11.01 9.32
CA PRO A 76 -2.01 -10.56 8.72
C PRO A 76 -2.92 -9.93 9.78
N LEU A 77 -3.44 -8.74 9.51
CA LEU A 77 -4.30 -8.00 10.44
C LEU A 77 -5.39 -7.25 9.68
N ILE A 78 -6.60 -7.21 10.23
CA ILE A 78 -7.68 -6.38 9.69
C ILE A 78 -7.43 -4.93 10.10
N CYS A 79 -7.48 -4.02 9.11
CA CYS A 79 -7.39 -2.59 9.35
C CYS A 79 -8.13 -1.81 8.25
N ASP A 80 -9.04 -0.95 8.67
CA ASP A 80 -9.60 0.10 7.81
C ASP A 80 -8.69 1.32 7.87
N LEU A 81 -8.05 1.65 6.74
CA LEU A 81 -7.14 2.79 6.65
C LEU A 81 -7.86 4.15 6.67
N THR A 82 -9.16 4.17 6.44
CA THR A 82 -9.98 5.38 6.54
C THR A 82 -10.39 5.68 7.99
N ASN A 83 -10.24 4.67 8.87
CA ASN A 83 -10.48 4.79 10.30
C ASN A 83 -9.49 3.91 11.08
N PRO A 84 -8.17 4.22 11.05
CA PRO A 84 -7.15 3.41 11.69
C PRO A 84 -7.32 3.39 13.22
N PRO A 85 -7.08 2.24 13.88
CA PRO A 85 -7.22 2.13 15.33
C PRO A 85 -6.37 3.16 16.08
N PRO A 86 -6.97 3.97 16.99
CA PRO A 86 -6.24 4.94 17.83
C PRO A 86 -5.42 4.25 18.92
N GLY A 87 -4.66 5.02 19.68
CA GLY A 87 -4.11 4.59 20.96
C GLY A 87 -5.25 4.24 21.94
N ILE A 88 -5.06 3.24 22.76
CA ILE A 88 -6.10 2.78 23.72
C ILE A 88 -5.52 2.54 25.12
N GLY A 89 -6.42 2.22 26.05
CA GLY A 89 -6.12 2.01 27.46
C GLY A 89 -6.02 3.31 28.25
N TRP A 90 -5.45 3.24 29.45
CA TRP A 90 -5.36 4.40 30.33
C TRP A 90 -4.60 5.55 29.67
N ALA A 91 -5.27 6.70 29.55
CA ALA A 91 -4.76 7.89 28.85
C ALA A 91 -4.28 7.63 27.41
N ASN A 92 -4.84 6.64 26.70
CA ASN A 92 -4.45 6.19 25.35
C ASN A 92 -2.99 5.74 25.23
N LYS A 93 -2.35 5.28 26.32
CA LYS A 93 -0.92 4.96 26.38
C LYS A 93 -0.60 3.48 26.54
N GLU A 94 -1.60 2.61 26.78
CA GLU A 94 -1.35 1.18 26.99
C GLU A 94 -1.07 0.45 25.67
N ARG A 95 -1.73 0.85 24.59
CA ARG A 95 -1.43 0.37 23.23
C ARG A 95 -1.29 1.54 22.28
N LYS A 96 -0.19 1.59 21.56
CA LYS A 96 0.05 2.63 20.53
C LYS A 96 -1.01 2.57 19.43
N SER A 97 -1.28 3.73 18.81
CA SER A 97 -2.12 3.82 17.62
C SER A 97 -1.58 2.98 16.46
N CYS A 98 -2.40 2.74 15.45
CA CYS A 98 -1.94 2.10 14.21
C CYS A 98 -0.81 2.92 13.56
N ILE A 99 -0.97 4.24 13.50
CA ILE A 99 0.02 5.16 12.93
C ILE A 99 1.36 5.04 13.66
N ASP A 100 1.36 5.13 15.00
CA ASP A 100 2.60 5.03 15.80
C ASP A 100 3.31 3.67 15.65
N ARG A 101 2.55 2.59 15.46
CA ARG A 101 3.11 1.25 15.26
C ARG A 101 3.72 1.05 13.89
N CYS A 102 3.23 1.77 12.90
CA CYS A 102 3.73 1.72 11.53
C CYS A 102 4.87 2.72 11.30
N ALA A 103 5.07 3.69 12.20
CA ALA A 103 6.11 4.72 12.05
C ALA A 103 7.48 4.09 11.76
N ASN A 104 8.20 4.71 10.83
CA ASN A 104 9.53 4.28 10.35
C ASN A 104 9.56 2.93 9.60
N SER A 105 8.42 2.44 9.13
CA SER A 105 8.38 1.28 8.22
C SER A 105 8.78 1.66 6.80
N CYS A 106 9.01 0.65 5.97
CA CYS A 106 8.80 0.76 4.53
C CYS A 106 7.34 0.39 4.27
N ALA A 107 6.53 1.37 3.90
CA ALA A 107 5.14 1.12 3.52
C ALA A 107 5.07 0.61 2.08
N MET A 108 4.22 -0.39 1.85
CA MET A 108 3.76 -0.78 0.53
C MET A 108 2.27 -0.42 0.39
N ALA A 109 1.89 0.16 -0.73
CA ALA A 109 0.52 0.55 -1.07
C ALA A 109 0.25 0.21 -2.54
N LEU A 110 0.03 -1.07 -2.80
CA LEU A 110 -0.10 -1.63 -4.15
C LEU A 110 -1.58 -1.73 -4.52
N ALA A 111 -1.96 -1.13 -5.66
CA ALA A 111 -3.35 -1.06 -6.12
C ALA A 111 -4.34 -0.53 -5.04
N LEU A 112 -3.90 0.41 -4.22
CA LEU A 112 -4.67 0.92 -3.08
C LEU A 112 -5.15 2.37 -3.28
N ILE A 113 -4.34 3.23 -3.92
CA ILE A 113 -4.58 4.68 -3.92
C ILE A 113 -5.92 5.09 -4.52
N HIS A 114 -6.38 4.41 -5.56
CA HIS A 114 -7.68 4.68 -6.19
C HIS A 114 -8.87 4.33 -5.27
N HIS A 115 -8.72 3.35 -4.37
CA HIS A 115 -9.72 3.08 -3.35
C HIS A 115 -9.77 4.19 -2.30
N LEU A 116 -8.63 4.71 -1.87
CA LEU A 116 -8.58 5.82 -0.92
C LEU A 116 -9.09 7.11 -1.56
N ALA A 117 -8.59 7.48 -2.73
CA ALA A 117 -8.94 8.74 -3.37
C ALA A 117 -10.36 8.74 -3.95
N ILE A 118 -10.77 7.70 -4.67
CA ILE A 118 -12.05 7.67 -5.39
C ILE A 118 -13.15 7.04 -4.53
N SER A 119 -12.96 5.83 -3.98
CA SER A 119 -14.02 5.18 -3.20
C SER A 119 -14.29 5.92 -1.88
N ASN A 120 -13.25 6.45 -1.24
CA ASN A 120 -13.35 7.09 0.07
C ASN A 120 -13.23 8.62 0.02
N ASN A 121 -13.14 9.24 -1.16
CA ASN A 121 -13.06 10.69 -1.38
C ASN A 121 -11.91 11.38 -0.62
N LEU A 122 -10.78 10.69 -0.41
CA LEU A 122 -9.62 11.28 0.26
C LEU A 122 -8.78 12.10 -0.74
N PRO A 123 -8.50 13.36 -0.46
CA PRO A 123 -7.57 14.15 -1.28
C PRO A 123 -6.15 13.54 -1.28
N LEU A 124 -5.45 13.61 -2.42
CA LEU A 124 -4.11 13.03 -2.57
C LEU A 124 -3.10 13.53 -1.54
N ASN A 125 -3.15 14.82 -1.16
CA ASN A 125 -2.30 15.37 -0.11
C ASN A 125 -2.56 14.75 1.26
N LYS A 126 -3.82 14.42 1.60
CA LYS A 126 -4.15 13.73 2.87
C LYS A 126 -3.66 12.28 2.88
N ILE A 127 -3.68 11.62 1.71
CA ILE A 127 -3.09 10.29 1.56
C ILE A 127 -1.57 10.38 1.73
N ALA A 128 -0.91 11.38 1.15
CA ALA A 128 0.52 11.62 1.30
C ALA A 128 0.89 11.92 2.77
N ASP A 129 0.11 12.74 3.48
CA ASP A 129 0.28 13.03 4.91
C ASP A 129 0.24 11.75 5.76
N PHE A 130 -0.74 10.87 5.50
CA PHE A 130 -0.85 9.59 6.20
C PHE A 130 0.40 8.73 6.00
N PHE A 131 0.88 8.58 4.76
CA PHE A 131 2.09 7.81 4.51
C PHE A 131 3.35 8.46 5.08
N ARG A 132 3.42 9.79 5.13
CA ARG A 132 4.51 10.52 5.81
C ARG A 132 4.59 10.18 7.31
N GLU A 133 3.45 10.04 7.97
CA GLU A 133 3.38 9.71 9.40
C GLU A 133 3.70 8.24 9.68
N THR A 134 3.36 7.34 8.75
CA THR A 134 3.47 5.89 8.94
C THR A 134 4.74 5.27 8.37
N SER A 135 5.48 5.97 7.49
CA SER A 135 6.61 5.34 6.82
C SER A 135 7.82 6.25 6.67
N GLU A 136 8.99 5.63 6.61
CA GLU A 136 10.25 6.24 6.23
C GLU A 136 10.53 6.10 4.72
N SER A 137 10.13 4.96 4.14
CA SER A 137 10.15 4.70 2.71
C SER A 137 8.78 4.23 2.25
N LEU A 138 8.41 4.52 1.02
CA LEU A 138 7.10 4.18 0.47
C LEU A 138 7.26 3.57 -0.92
N ILE A 139 6.69 2.39 -1.11
CA ILE A 139 6.50 1.74 -2.41
C ILE A 139 5.01 1.86 -2.74
N ILE A 140 4.66 2.72 -3.67
CA ILE A 140 3.26 3.02 -3.98
C ILE A 140 2.97 2.87 -5.46
N GLU A 141 1.81 2.30 -5.76
CA GLU A 141 1.33 2.12 -7.14
C GLU A 141 0.26 3.17 -7.45
N PHE A 142 0.56 4.03 -8.41
CA PHE A 142 -0.44 4.91 -9.01
C PHE A 142 -1.23 4.13 -10.06
N VAL A 143 -2.56 4.18 -9.95
CA VAL A 143 -3.51 3.53 -10.86
C VAL A 143 -4.29 4.62 -11.56
N PRO A 144 -4.06 4.89 -12.86
CA PRO A 144 -4.69 6.00 -13.58
C PRO A 144 -6.18 5.76 -13.82
N LYS A 145 -6.90 6.82 -14.20
CA LYS A 145 -8.35 6.76 -14.45
C LYS A 145 -8.74 5.78 -15.56
N GLU A 146 -7.89 5.60 -16.53
CA GLU A 146 -8.08 4.69 -17.67
C GLU A 146 -8.05 3.21 -17.28
N ASP A 147 -7.52 2.89 -16.10
CA ASP A 147 -7.49 1.53 -15.59
C ASP A 147 -8.90 0.97 -15.39
N SER A 148 -9.12 -0.26 -15.78
CA SER A 148 -10.44 -0.91 -15.74
C SER A 148 -11.05 -0.98 -14.34
N GLN A 149 -10.23 -1.06 -13.27
CA GLN A 149 -10.74 -1.05 -11.90
C GLN A 149 -11.19 0.36 -11.49
N VAL A 150 -10.48 1.41 -11.91
CA VAL A 150 -10.90 2.79 -11.67
C VAL A 150 -12.17 3.09 -12.46
N GLN A 151 -12.24 2.68 -13.72
CA GLN A 151 -13.46 2.81 -14.54
C GLN A 151 -14.66 2.09 -13.89
N LYS A 152 -14.45 0.92 -13.32
CA LYS A 152 -15.48 0.21 -12.57
C LYS A 152 -15.95 0.98 -11.33
N LEU A 153 -15.06 1.63 -10.59
CA LEU A 153 -15.43 2.48 -9.45
C LEU A 153 -16.22 3.73 -9.92
N LEU A 154 -15.81 4.33 -11.02
CA LEU A 154 -16.47 5.52 -11.57
C LEU A 154 -17.81 5.20 -12.26
N SER A 155 -18.04 3.98 -12.73
CA SER A 155 -19.30 3.59 -13.40
C SER A 155 -20.54 3.69 -12.51
N THR A 156 -20.37 3.65 -11.19
CA THR A 156 -21.48 3.69 -10.21
C THR A 156 -21.65 5.06 -9.54
N ARG A 157 -20.87 6.06 -9.94
CA ARG A 157 -20.88 7.40 -9.35
C ARG A 157 -20.46 8.48 -10.35
N LYS A 158 -20.82 9.73 -10.05
CA LYS A 158 -20.32 10.87 -10.85
C LYS A 158 -18.81 11.03 -10.61
N ASP A 159 -18.04 11.22 -11.67
CA ASP A 159 -16.63 11.61 -11.56
C ASP A 159 -16.54 13.06 -11.06
N ILE A 160 -16.12 13.23 -9.83
CA ILE A 160 -15.88 14.50 -9.14
C ILE A 160 -14.40 14.67 -8.76
N PHE A 161 -13.51 13.93 -9.43
CA PHE A 161 -12.08 13.85 -9.12
C PHE A 161 -11.23 14.43 -10.26
N PRO A 162 -11.34 15.75 -10.58
CA PRO A 162 -10.59 16.35 -11.69
C PRO A 162 -9.08 16.23 -11.50
N ASP A 163 -8.63 16.29 -10.24
CA ASP A 163 -7.22 16.29 -9.85
C ASP A 163 -6.68 14.85 -9.57
N TYR A 164 -7.45 13.79 -9.89
CA TYR A 164 -6.93 12.43 -9.78
C TYR A 164 -6.24 12.03 -11.09
N ASP A 165 -5.00 12.45 -11.22
CA ASP A 165 -4.08 12.13 -12.31
C ASP A 165 -2.64 12.00 -11.77
N GLU A 166 -1.71 11.61 -12.63
CA GLU A 166 -0.32 11.38 -12.25
C GLU A 166 0.40 12.67 -11.83
N GLU A 167 0.13 13.79 -12.48
CA GLU A 167 0.78 15.07 -12.19
C GLU A 167 0.41 15.55 -10.78
N HIS A 168 -0.87 15.54 -10.45
CA HIS A 168 -1.36 15.93 -9.13
C HIS A 168 -0.91 14.93 -8.05
N PHE A 169 -0.84 13.63 -8.38
CA PHE A 169 -0.29 12.62 -7.48
C PHE A 169 1.17 12.92 -7.15
N ILE A 170 2.02 13.12 -8.16
CA ILE A 170 3.44 13.46 -7.96
C ILE A 170 3.57 14.73 -7.11
N LYS A 171 2.86 15.80 -7.47
CA LYS A 171 2.88 17.06 -6.73
C LYS A 171 2.52 16.89 -5.26
N ALA A 172 1.45 16.14 -4.95
CA ALA A 172 1.00 15.92 -3.58
C ALA A 172 2.03 15.13 -2.75
N PHE A 173 2.63 14.10 -3.34
CA PHE A 173 3.60 13.27 -2.64
C PHE A 173 4.97 13.93 -2.52
N GLU A 174 5.40 14.73 -3.49
CA GLU A 174 6.66 15.46 -3.42
C GLU A 174 6.71 16.53 -2.32
N GLU A 175 5.60 16.95 -1.74
CA GLU A 175 5.60 17.80 -0.55
C GLU A 175 6.26 17.11 0.65
N SER A 176 6.10 15.81 0.79
CA SER A 176 6.54 15.02 1.94
C SER A 176 7.63 13.99 1.64
N PHE A 177 7.79 13.62 0.37
CA PHE A 177 8.71 12.58 -0.09
C PHE A 177 9.63 13.05 -1.20
N THR A 178 10.77 12.38 -1.34
CA THR A 178 11.63 12.43 -2.53
C THR A 178 11.38 11.17 -3.33
N ILE A 179 11.01 11.31 -4.60
CA ILE A 179 10.87 10.17 -5.52
C ILE A 179 12.27 9.68 -5.89
N LEU A 180 12.59 8.44 -5.54
CA LEU A 180 13.87 7.81 -5.84
C LEU A 180 13.83 7.03 -7.16
N GLN A 181 12.73 6.33 -7.41
CA GLN A 181 12.51 5.55 -8.62
C GLN A 181 11.05 5.64 -9.05
N LYS A 182 10.82 5.60 -10.37
CA LYS A 182 9.51 5.61 -11.00
C LYS A 182 9.55 4.68 -12.20
N GLU A 183 8.74 3.63 -12.19
CA GLU A 183 8.73 2.60 -13.23
C GLU A 183 7.31 2.27 -13.68
N LYS A 184 7.08 2.28 -14.99
CA LYS A 184 5.81 1.82 -15.56
C LYS A 184 5.76 0.29 -15.56
N ILE A 185 4.65 -0.27 -15.14
CA ILE A 185 4.43 -1.73 -15.20
C ILE A 185 4.13 -2.11 -16.66
N ASN A 186 4.88 -3.07 -17.20
CA ASN A 186 4.70 -3.55 -18.57
C ASN A 186 3.27 -4.01 -18.81
N ASP A 187 2.77 -3.80 -20.03
CA ASP A 187 1.41 -4.16 -20.45
C ASP A 187 0.31 -3.57 -19.53
N SER A 188 0.60 -2.43 -18.88
CA SER A 188 -0.31 -1.71 -17.98
C SER A 188 -0.06 -0.21 -18.03
N GLU A 189 -1.08 0.58 -17.69
CA GLU A 189 -0.92 2.04 -17.50
C GLU A 189 -0.51 2.41 -16.07
N ARG A 190 -0.35 1.43 -15.18
CA ARG A 190 0.00 1.64 -13.78
C ARG A 190 1.49 1.92 -13.61
N ILE A 191 1.80 2.75 -12.63
CA ILE A 191 3.17 3.22 -12.35
C ILE A 191 3.51 2.92 -10.90
N LEU A 192 4.68 2.34 -10.68
CA LEU A 192 5.22 2.06 -9.36
C LEU A 192 6.27 3.11 -8.99
N PHE A 193 6.17 3.64 -7.78
CA PHE A 193 7.09 4.62 -7.24
C PHE A 193 7.79 4.06 -6.01
N LEU A 194 9.10 4.28 -5.90
CA LEU A 194 9.85 4.18 -4.65
C LEU A 194 10.16 5.60 -4.17
N MET A 195 9.76 5.91 -2.95
CA MET A 195 9.90 7.24 -2.35
C MET A 195 10.56 7.15 -0.99
N LYS A 196 11.26 8.21 -0.60
CA LYS A 196 11.86 8.39 0.72
C LYS A 196 11.29 9.63 1.39
N ARG A 197 10.89 9.52 2.64
CA ARG A 197 10.42 10.66 3.45
C ARG A 197 11.53 11.70 3.56
N LYS A 198 11.17 12.98 3.39
CA LYS A 198 12.06 14.13 3.56
C LYS A 198 12.42 14.38 5.03
#